data_88ddf268d0074881668d331ce05ff43e
#
_entry.id   88ddf268d0074881668d331ce05ff43e
#
_cell.length_a   1.000
_cell.length_b   1.000
_cell.length_c   1.000
_cell.angle_alpha   90.00
_cell.angle_beta   90.00
_cell.angle_gamma   90.00
#
_symmetry.space_group_name_H-M   'P 1'
#
loop_
_entity.id
_entity.type
_entity.pdbx_description
1 polymer ?
#
loop_
_entity_poly.entity_id
_entity_poly.type
_entity_poly.pdbx_seq_one_letter_code
_entity_poly.pdbx_strand_id
1 'polypeptide(L)'
;MIRLPEKIRRPLEKVVRDLSTREDVYGLGLYGSWSRGDAAATSDVDLLVLVKSDIPDEYVERAVAEGLMIDLDFVPMGWFKGPLPAELDHKLFEAQILYDRDWTLTNIKMLMTKAYGSPERVEIRTSVHVVEADIYLSRATSALWKGDHLSARLFASTALEKILKIPLEITLQPISNSHFIEKAEEAAEKLGLRDVFTDFMETAGLNVVDRALAEEKSRLFKSLWDEMHLVVKQHSQTVEKAPFKAKTSLKYYFNSAFMQGVILRATSMVNSETYAEAAHYLEDTFLAMLETYAWLKSTVEKQSVDYTTLMRSIENLEKANPRVHQNAAKLLGLTEVEKAKVDELVKKAKRNIIRLRRERKRLIKTHLSKS
;
A
#
# COMPACT_ATOMS: atom_id res chain seq x y z
N MET A 1 25.84 -4.04 8.91
CA MET A 1 24.73 -5.01 8.92
C MET A 1 24.05 -4.97 10.28
N ILE A 2 22.72 -4.75 10.30
CA ILE A 2 21.93 -4.86 11.52
C ILE A 2 21.95 -6.33 11.96
N ARG A 3 22.17 -6.59 13.25
CA ARG A 3 22.12 -7.96 13.79
C ARG A 3 20.65 -8.39 13.89
N LEU A 4 20.19 -9.19 12.94
CA LEU A 4 18.88 -9.82 13.01
C LEU A 4 18.82 -10.83 14.17
N PRO A 5 17.71 -10.90 14.91
CA PRO A 5 17.46 -11.98 15.86
C PRO A 5 17.57 -13.35 15.19
N GLU A 6 18.04 -14.36 15.93
CA GLU A 6 18.27 -15.73 15.40
C GLU A 6 17.01 -16.31 14.75
N LYS A 7 15.85 -16.09 15.37
CA LYS A 7 14.54 -16.52 14.86
C LYS A 7 14.15 -15.92 13.50
N ILE A 8 14.75 -14.81 13.10
CA ILE A 8 14.56 -14.17 11.79
C ILE A 8 15.69 -14.57 10.86
N ARG A 9 16.93 -14.51 11.35
CA ARG A 9 18.15 -14.75 10.57
C ARG A 9 18.17 -16.14 9.95
N ARG A 10 17.93 -17.19 10.75
CA ARG A 10 18.01 -18.58 10.29
C ARG A 10 17.02 -18.93 9.18
N PRO A 11 15.70 -18.64 9.29
CA PRO A 11 14.76 -18.89 8.19
C PRO A 11 15.08 -18.04 6.95
N LEU A 12 15.49 -16.78 7.13
CA LEU A 12 15.88 -15.90 6.04
C LEU A 12 17.09 -16.43 5.27
N GLU A 13 18.15 -16.85 5.96
CA GLU A 13 19.36 -17.45 5.35
C GLU A 13 19.03 -18.70 4.53
N LYS A 14 18.04 -19.51 4.96
CA LYS A 14 17.56 -20.66 4.19
C LYS A 14 16.90 -20.22 2.89
N VAL A 15 15.96 -19.25 2.96
CA VAL A 15 15.27 -18.72 1.78
C VAL A 15 16.27 -18.07 0.81
N VAL A 16 17.23 -17.30 1.32
CA VAL A 16 18.30 -16.69 0.51
C VAL A 16 19.13 -17.76 -0.21
N ARG A 17 19.52 -18.83 0.47
CA ARG A 17 20.24 -19.95 -0.18
C ARG A 17 19.41 -20.59 -1.27
N ASP A 18 18.14 -20.91 -0.98
CA ASP A 18 17.25 -21.57 -1.94
C ASP A 18 17.04 -20.70 -3.19
N LEU A 19 16.80 -19.38 -3.00
CA LEU A 19 16.64 -18.44 -4.11
C LEU A 19 17.94 -18.22 -4.90
N SER A 20 19.10 -18.18 -4.24
CA SER A 20 20.39 -17.96 -4.90
C SER A 20 20.82 -19.11 -5.83
N THR A 21 20.22 -20.30 -5.68
CA THR A 21 20.45 -21.43 -6.61
C THR A 21 19.69 -21.31 -7.92
N ARG A 22 18.66 -20.46 -7.98
CA ARG A 22 17.86 -20.26 -9.20
C ARG A 22 18.68 -19.50 -10.25
N GLU A 23 18.63 -19.97 -11.47
CA GLU A 23 19.40 -19.35 -12.59
C GLU A 23 18.90 -17.95 -12.97
N ASP A 24 17.60 -17.70 -12.77
CA ASP A 24 16.95 -16.42 -13.05
C ASP A 24 17.13 -15.37 -11.94
N VAL A 25 17.58 -15.74 -10.72
CA VAL A 25 17.82 -14.81 -9.62
C VAL A 25 19.21 -14.21 -9.70
N TYR A 26 19.28 -12.89 -9.76
CA TYR A 26 20.51 -12.11 -9.90
C TYR A 26 20.89 -11.32 -8.64
N GLY A 27 19.93 -10.94 -7.83
CA GLY A 27 20.21 -10.23 -6.59
C GLY A 27 19.13 -10.43 -5.53
N LEU A 28 19.52 -10.40 -4.25
CA LEU A 28 18.65 -10.46 -3.10
C LEU A 28 19.00 -9.35 -2.13
N GLY A 29 18.02 -8.56 -1.71
CA GLY A 29 18.21 -7.47 -0.76
C GLY A 29 17.13 -7.46 0.31
N LEU A 30 17.51 -7.47 1.59
CA LEU A 30 16.60 -7.24 2.71
C LEU A 30 16.29 -5.75 2.76
N TYR A 31 15.01 -5.38 2.74
CA TYR A 31 14.56 -4.00 2.89
C TYR A 31 13.43 -3.89 3.92
N GLY A 32 12.79 -2.73 4.03
CA GLY A 32 11.69 -2.53 4.97
C GLY A 32 12.14 -2.44 6.44
N SER A 33 11.22 -2.71 7.35
CA SER A 33 11.39 -2.46 8.79
C SER A 33 12.57 -3.23 9.41
N TRP A 34 12.80 -4.48 9.01
CA TRP A 34 13.97 -5.26 9.48
C TRP A 34 15.29 -4.70 8.98
N SER A 35 15.31 -4.12 7.80
CA SER A 35 16.52 -3.46 7.27
C SER A 35 16.78 -2.12 7.93
N ARG A 36 15.74 -1.35 8.27
CA ARG A 36 15.86 -0.07 8.97
C ARG A 36 16.14 -0.25 10.47
N GLY A 37 15.74 -1.40 11.06
CA GLY A 37 15.89 -1.66 12.50
C GLY A 37 14.73 -1.17 13.35
N ASP A 38 13.58 -0.83 12.73
CA ASP A 38 12.34 -0.39 13.38
C ASP A 38 11.23 -1.47 13.37
N ALA A 39 11.61 -2.72 13.08
CA ALA A 39 10.67 -3.83 12.99
C ALA A 39 10.04 -4.18 14.35
N ALA A 40 8.72 -4.34 14.37
CA ALA A 40 8.00 -4.97 15.48
C ALA A 40 8.17 -6.51 15.43
N ALA A 41 7.88 -7.17 16.54
CA ALA A 41 7.95 -8.65 16.62
C ALA A 41 6.99 -9.37 15.64
N THR A 42 5.96 -8.67 15.19
CA THR A 42 4.95 -9.14 14.23
C THR A 42 5.22 -8.70 12.79
N SER A 43 6.34 -7.98 12.54
CA SER A 43 6.70 -7.56 11.19
C SER A 43 7.10 -8.75 10.33
N ASP A 44 6.56 -8.79 9.12
CA ASP A 44 7.04 -9.63 8.04
C ASP A 44 8.45 -9.19 7.58
N VAL A 45 9.11 -10.04 6.84
CA VAL A 45 10.42 -9.75 6.23
C VAL A 45 10.21 -9.41 4.78
N ASP A 46 10.69 -8.25 4.33
CA ASP A 46 10.60 -7.81 2.95
C ASP A 46 11.91 -8.12 2.21
N LEU A 47 11.85 -8.94 1.17
CA LEU A 47 13.01 -9.36 0.39
C LEU A 47 12.84 -8.94 -1.08
N LEU A 48 13.65 -7.99 -1.52
CA LEU A 48 13.79 -7.63 -2.92
C LEU A 48 14.50 -8.77 -3.68
N VAL A 49 13.87 -9.28 -4.73
CA VAL A 49 14.36 -10.37 -5.57
C VAL A 49 14.54 -9.86 -7.00
N LEU A 50 15.78 -9.58 -7.39
CA LEU A 50 16.10 -9.16 -8.75
C LEU A 50 16.15 -10.38 -9.67
N VAL A 51 15.27 -10.41 -10.69
CA VAL A 51 15.16 -11.55 -11.59
C VAL A 51 15.43 -11.16 -13.04
N LYS A 52 16.18 -12.04 -13.73
CA LYS A 52 16.38 -11.99 -15.19
C LYS A 52 15.36 -12.93 -15.87
N SER A 53 14.10 -12.59 -15.71
CA SER A 53 13.00 -13.31 -16.34
C SER A 53 12.10 -12.32 -17.08
N ASP A 54 11.34 -12.84 -18.03
CA ASP A 54 10.45 -12.02 -18.87
C ASP A 54 9.12 -11.74 -18.15
N ILE A 55 9.22 -11.12 -16.96
CA ILE A 55 8.05 -10.66 -16.22
C ILE A 55 7.72 -9.22 -16.64
N PRO A 56 6.46 -8.92 -16.93
CA PRO A 56 6.08 -7.60 -17.46
C PRO A 56 6.11 -6.48 -16.41
N ASP A 57 6.06 -6.83 -15.13
CA ASP A 57 5.98 -5.88 -14.02
C ASP A 57 6.46 -6.52 -12.72
N GLU A 58 6.70 -5.71 -11.67
CA GLU A 58 6.96 -6.25 -10.33
C GLU A 58 5.73 -6.97 -9.77
N TYR A 59 5.98 -7.93 -8.89
CA TYR A 59 4.94 -8.60 -8.12
C TYR A 59 5.48 -9.17 -6.82
N VAL A 60 4.58 -9.37 -5.85
CA VAL A 60 4.92 -9.91 -4.53
C VAL A 60 4.36 -11.30 -4.37
N GLU A 61 5.17 -12.21 -3.83
CA GLU A 61 4.74 -13.52 -3.34
C GLU A 61 5.00 -13.62 -1.85
N ARG A 62 4.02 -14.09 -1.10
CA ARG A 62 4.19 -14.36 0.33
C ARG A 62 4.61 -15.80 0.55
N ALA A 63 5.78 -15.98 1.15
CA ALA A 63 6.31 -17.26 1.59
C ALA A 63 6.27 -17.39 3.13
N VAL A 64 6.24 -18.63 3.62
CA VAL A 64 6.39 -18.93 5.05
C VAL A 64 7.56 -19.89 5.23
N ALA A 65 8.56 -19.49 5.99
CA ALA A 65 9.73 -20.30 6.31
C ALA A 65 9.89 -20.42 7.83
N GLU A 66 9.75 -21.62 8.38
CA GLU A 66 9.84 -21.89 9.83
C GLU A 66 8.95 -20.95 10.69
N GLY A 67 7.75 -20.61 10.19
CA GLY A 67 6.81 -19.70 10.85
C GLY A 67 7.08 -18.21 10.62
N LEU A 68 8.16 -17.86 9.93
CA LEU A 68 8.45 -16.49 9.51
C LEU A 68 7.73 -16.17 8.20
N MET A 69 6.97 -15.07 8.17
CA MET A 69 6.35 -14.55 6.95
C MET A 69 7.36 -13.68 6.20
N ILE A 70 7.53 -13.99 4.91
CA ILE A 70 8.49 -13.30 4.03
C ILE A 70 7.74 -12.87 2.78
N ASP A 71 7.76 -11.58 2.48
CA ASP A 71 7.31 -11.03 1.20
C ASP A 71 8.49 -11.02 0.23
N LEU A 72 8.35 -11.79 -0.84
CA LEU A 72 9.31 -11.86 -1.95
C LEU A 72 8.84 -10.91 -3.04
N ASP A 73 9.54 -9.78 -3.17
CA ASP A 73 9.22 -8.73 -4.13
C ASP A 73 10.07 -8.91 -5.39
N PHE A 74 9.50 -9.57 -6.38
CA PHE A 74 10.16 -9.87 -7.65
C PHE A 74 10.17 -8.65 -8.57
N VAL A 75 11.37 -8.20 -8.91
CA VAL A 75 11.60 -7.05 -9.77
C VAL A 75 12.35 -7.46 -11.03
N PRO A 76 11.86 -7.11 -12.24
CA PRO A 76 12.52 -7.47 -13.49
C PRO A 76 13.84 -6.70 -13.67
N MET A 77 14.90 -7.41 -14.01
CA MET A 77 16.22 -6.81 -14.28
C MET A 77 16.18 -5.77 -15.42
N GLY A 78 15.17 -5.86 -16.29
CA GLY A 78 14.96 -4.89 -17.36
C GLY A 78 14.78 -3.46 -16.88
N TRP A 79 14.21 -3.27 -15.68
CA TRP A 79 14.01 -1.95 -15.07
C TRP A 79 15.32 -1.23 -14.72
N PHE A 80 16.43 -1.96 -14.62
CA PHE A 80 17.74 -1.41 -14.28
C PHE A 80 18.55 -0.97 -15.50
N LYS A 81 18.02 -1.16 -16.73
CA LYS A 81 18.68 -0.74 -17.97
C LYS A 81 18.35 0.69 -18.41
N GLY A 82 17.47 1.37 -17.71
CA GLY A 82 16.98 2.71 -18.03
C GLY A 82 16.81 3.59 -16.79
N PRO A 83 15.99 4.64 -16.88
CA PRO A 83 15.60 5.42 -15.70
C PRO A 83 14.90 4.51 -14.68
N LEU A 84 15.42 4.50 -13.45
CA LEU A 84 14.84 3.70 -12.37
C LEU A 84 13.44 4.21 -12.02
N PRO A 85 12.44 3.31 -11.95
CA PRO A 85 11.12 3.64 -11.42
C PRO A 85 11.22 4.17 -9.99
N ALA A 86 10.42 5.18 -9.65
CA ALA A 86 10.46 5.82 -8.34
C ALA A 86 10.03 4.86 -7.21
N GLU A 87 9.21 3.89 -7.53
CA GLU A 87 8.72 2.85 -6.63
C GLU A 87 9.85 2.00 -6.03
N LEU A 88 10.99 1.91 -6.73
CA LEU A 88 12.15 1.17 -6.25
C LEU A 88 13.06 1.97 -5.30
N ASP A 89 12.88 3.28 -5.19
CA ASP A 89 13.81 4.14 -4.45
C ASP A 89 13.96 3.74 -2.99
N HIS A 90 12.85 3.60 -2.29
CA HIS A 90 12.83 3.20 -0.88
C HIS A 90 13.43 1.80 -0.71
N LYS A 91 13.00 0.84 -1.55
CA LYS A 91 13.47 -0.54 -1.52
C LYS A 91 14.99 -0.61 -1.71
N LEU A 92 15.52 0.11 -2.69
CA LEU A 92 16.96 0.15 -2.98
C LEU A 92 17.76 0.93 -1.93
N PHE A 93 17.22 2.07 -1.45
CA PHE A 93 17.89 2.86 -0.42
C PHE A 93 18.03 2.08 0.88
N GLU A 94 16.98 1.39 1.30
CA GLU A 94 16.94 0.58 2.52
C GLU A 94 17.65 -0.76 2.39
N ALA A 95 17.84 -1.29 1.16
CA ALA A 95 18.31 -2.65 0.94
C ALA A 95 19.65 -2.95 1.63
N GLN A 96 19.70 -4.06 2.38
CA GLN A 96 20.94 -4.74 2.76
C GLN A 96 21.14 -5.89 1.79
N ILE A 97 22.23 -5.85 1.01
CA ILE A 97 22.50 -6.86 -0.02
C ILE A 97 22.87 -8.17 0.65
N LEU A 98 22.10 -9.23 0.37
CA LEU A 98 22.30 -10.59 0.89
C LEU A 98 22.95 -11.49 -0.16
N TYR A 99 22.65 -11.25 -1.44
CA TYR A 99 23.23 -11.96 -2.58
C TYR A 99 23.25 -11.05 -3.80
N ASP A 100 24.29 -11.13 -4.60
CA ASP A 100 24.41 -10.39 -5.85
C ASP A 100 25.36 -11.13 -6.82
N ARG A 101 24.81 -11.62 -7.91
CA ARG A 101 25.51 -12.50 -8.85
C ARG A 101 26.53 -11.76 -9.70
N ASP A 102 26.21 -10.54 -10.12
CA ASP A 102 26.97 -9.78 -11.12
C ASP A 102 27.20 -8.30 -10.72
N TRP A 103 27.04 -7.99 -9.45
CA TRP A 103 27.17 -6.64 -8.87
C TRP A 103 26.11 -5.63 -9.33
N THR A 104 25.09 -6.04 -10.08
CA THR A 104 24.05 -5.13 -10.58
C THR A 104 23.30 -4.49 -9.40
N LEU A 105 22.81 -5.29 -8.46
CA LEU A 105 22.04 -4.78 -7.33
C LEU A 105 22.89 -3.89 -6.42
N THR A 106 24.14 -4.27 -6.16
CA THR A 106 25.10 -3.51 -5.36
C THR A 106 25.39 -2.14 -5.97
N ASN A 107 25.68 -2.10 -7.29
CA ASN A 107 25.99 -0.85 -7.98
C ASN A 107 24.80 0.11 -7.97
N ILE A 108 23.61 -0.40 -8.21
CA ILE A 108 22.38 0.42 -8.23
C ILE A 108 22.04 0.93 -6.84
N LYS A 109 22.18 0.09 -5.82
CA LYS A 109 22.02 0.54 -4.42
C LYS A 109 23.00 1.67 -4.08
N MET A 110 24.25 1.55 -4.50
CA MET A 110 25.26 2.62 -4.26
C MET A 110 24.86 3.94 -4.95
N LEU A 111 24.37 3.88 -6.18
CA LEU A 111 23.85 5.05 -6.89
C LEU A 111 22.64 5.64 -6.17
N MET A 112 21.67 4.79 -5.79
CA MET A 112 20.48 5.22 -5.07
C MET A 112 20.82 5.84 -3.71
N THR A 113 21.75 5.27 -2.95
CA THR A 113 22.19 5.84 -1.67
C THR A 113 22.70 7.29 -1.80
N LYS A 114 23.34 7.63 -2.93
CA LYS A 114 23.81 8.99 -3.20
C LYS A 114 22.70 9.92 -3.70
N ALA A 115 21.76 9.38 -4.48
CA ALA A 115 20.73 10.18 -5.13
C ALA A 115 19.45 10.35 -4.29
N TYR A 116 19.19 9.46 -3.35
CA TYR A 116 17.91 9.32 -2.64
C TYR A 116 17.39 10.63 -2.03
N GLY A 117 18.25 11.38 -1.34
CA GLY A 117 17.92 12.65 -0.71
C GLY A 117 18.09 13.88 -1.62
N SER A 118 18.47 13.71 -2.90
CA SER A 118 18.63 14.86 -3.79
C SER A 118 17.29 15.49 -4.14
N PRO A 119 17.22 16.83 -4.31
CA PRO A 119 15.99 17.52 -4.69
C PRO A 119 15.36 16.95 -5.98
N GLU A 120 16.18 16.58 -6.96
CA GLU A 120 15.75 16.02 -8.24
C GLU A 120 15.06 14.68 -8.05
N ARG A 121 15.63 13.80 -7.22
CA ARG A 121 15.06 12.46 -6.98
C ARG A 121 13.79 12.54 -6.13
N VAL A 122 13.76 13.40 -5.12
CA VAL A 122 12.54 13.69 -4.34
C VAL A 122 11.46 14.32 -5.22
N GLU A 123 11.81 15.16 -6.21
CA GLU A 123 10.84 15.69 -7.18
C GLU A 123 10.22 14.57 -8.02
N ILE A 124 10.99 13.57 -8.44
CA ILE A 124 10.49 12.41 -9.18
C ILE A 124 9.50 11.62 -8.32
N ARG A 125 9.88 11.21 -7.09
CA ARG A 125 9.02 10.44 -6.18
C ARG A 125 7.72 11.18 -5.86
N THR A 126 7.84 12.46 -5.49
CA THR A 126 6.65 13.29 -5.20
C THR A 126 5.76 13.52 -6.41
N SER A 127 6.29 13.42 -7.65
CA SER A 127 5.48 13.50 -8.89
C SER A 127 4.57 12.30 -9.03
N VAL A 128 5.02 11.10 -8.65
CA VAL A 128 4.19 9.88 -8.64
C VAL A 128 2.99 10.07 -7.71
N HIS A 129 3.21 10.55 -6.50
CA HIS A 129 2.12 10.78 -5.54
C HIS A 129 1.12 11.85 -6.00
N VAL A 130 1.56 12.86 -6.75
CA VAL A 130 0.63 13.81 -7.39
C VAL A 130 -0.24 13.10 -8.42
N VAL A 131 0.34 12.24 -9.27
CA VAL A 131 -0.44 11.50 -10.28
C VAL A 131 -1.44 10.56 -9.62
N GLU A 132 -1.03 9.82 -8.60
CA GLU A 132 -1.92 8.94 -7.84
C GLU A 132 -3.08 9.72 -7.21
N ALA A 133 -2.78 10.84 -6.54
CA ALA A 133 -3.79 11.70 -5.94
C ALA A 133 -4.78 12.25 -6.98
N ASP A 134 -4.31 12.60 -8.17
CA ASP A 134 -5.16 13.07 -9.28
C ASP A 134 -6.08 11.98 -9.80
N ILE A 135 -5.60 10.73 -9.91
CA ILE A 135 -6.41 9.59 -10.31
C ILE A 135 -7.57 9.40 -9.31
N TYR A 136 -7.28 9.34 -8.01
CA TYR A 136 -8.32 9.15 -6.99
C TYR A 136 -9.24 10.37 -6.84
N LEU A 137 -8.74 11.59 -6.99
CA LEU A 137 -9.59 12.80 -7.03
C LEU A 137 -10.53 12.79 -8.23
N SER A 138 -10.07 12.33 -9.40
CA SER A 138 -10.91 12.17 -10.59
C SER A 138 -12.00 11.14 -10.36
N ARG A 139 -11.66 9.99 -9.73
CA ARG A 139 -12.63 8.96 -9.32
C ARG A 139 -13.65 9.52 -8.33
N ALA A 140 -13.19 10.26 -7.28
CA ALA A 140 -14.06 10.89 -6.30
C ALA A 140 -15.05 11.86 -6.94
N THR A 141 -14.58 12.71 -7.84
CA THR A 141 -15.40 13.67 -8.58
C THR A 141 -16.43 12.98 -9.49
N SER A 142 -16.00 11.94 -10.21
CA SER A 142 -16.87 11.13 -11.06
C SER A 142 -17.93 10.40 -10.24
N ALA A 143 -17.58 9.79 -9.13
CA ALA A 143 -18.50 9.12 -8.21
C ALA A 143 -19.55 10.09 -7.67
N LEU A 144 -19.12 11.28 -7.22
CA LEU A 144 -20.02 12.32 -6.73
C LEU A 144 -21.02 12.73 -7.80
N TRP A 145 -20.55 13.01 -9.02
CA TRP A 145 -21.41 13.37 -10.15
C TRP A 145 -22.41 12.27 -10.51
N LYS A 146 -22.00 11.00 -10.43
CA LYS A 146 -22.87 9.84 -10.64
C LYS A 146 -23.77 9.52 -9.43
N GLY A 147 -23.68 10.27 -8.34
CA GLY A 147 -24.47 10.09 -7.12
C GLY A 147 -24.07 8.88 -6.27
N ASP A 148 -22.84 8.34 -6.43
CA ASP A 148 -22.28 7.32 -5.54
C ASP A 148 -21.43 7.99 -4.45
N HIS A 149 -22.10 8.37 -3.37
CA HIS A 149 -21.49 9.12 -2.27
C HIS A 149 -20.47 8.28 -1.46
N LEU A 150 -20.68 6.96 -1.39
CA LEU A 150 -19.74 6.05 -0.70
C LEU A 150 -18.39 6.03 -1.42
N SER A 151 -18.41 5.76 -2.75
CA SER A 151 -17.19 5.80 -3.55
C SER A 151 -16.57 7.19 -3.60
N ALA A 152 -17.38 8.26 -3.62
CA ALA A 152 -16.87 9.63 -3.64
C ALA A 152 -16.06 9.95 -2.37
N ARG A 153 -16.57 9.61 -1.18
CA ARG A 153 -15.84 9.78 0.09
C ARG A 153 -14.60 8.91 0.15
N LEU A 154 -14.72 7.63 -0.20
CA LEU A 154 -13.61 6.68 -0.22
C LEU A 154 -12.45 7.23 -1.05
N PHE A 155 -12.72 7.62 -2.29
CA PHE A 155 -11.66 8.12 -3.18
C PHE A 155 -11.16 9.51 -2.81
N ALA A 156 -11.95 10.36 -2.16
CA ALA A 156 -11.46 11.64 -1.62
C ALA A 156 -10.46 11.42 -0.48
N SER A 157 -10.73 10.45 0.42
CA SER A 157 -9.82 10.05 1.48
C SER A 157 -8.52 9.46 0.91
N THR A 158 -8.63 8.52 -0.04
CA THR A 158 -7.45 7.93 -0.70
C THR A 158 -6.63 8.98 -1.43
N ALA A 159 -7.26 9.94 -2.11
CA ALA A 159 -6.55 11.03 -2.78
C ALA A 159 -5.75 11.91 -1.79
N LEU A 160 -6.32 12.19 -0.61
CA LEU A 160 -5.63 12.90 0.47
C LEU A 160 -4.48 12.08 1.07
N GLU A 161 -4.66 10.78 1.24
CA GLU A 161 -3.58 9.87 1.65
C GLU A 161 -2.39 9.93 0.68
N LYS A 162 -2.66 9.78 -0.63
CA LYS A 162 -1.58 9.83 -1.65
C LYS A 162 -0.84 11.17 -1.63
N ILE A 163 -1.57 12.30 -1.47
CA ILE A 163 -0.91 13.61 -1.41
C ILE A 163 -0.11 13.82 -0.12
N LEU A 164 -0.47 13.17 0.99
CA LEU A 164 0.28 13.20 2.25
C LEU A 164 1.59 12.40 2.20
N LYS A 165 1.80 11.56 1.19
CA LYS A 165 3.12 10.94 0.94
C LYS A 165 4.16 11.99 0.50
N ILE A 166 3.74 13.13 -0.04
CA ILE A 166 4.66 14.21 -0.44
C ILE A 166 5.42 14.81 0.76
N PRO A 167 4.81 15.21 1.86
CA PRO A 167 5.53 15.64 3.07
C PRO A 167 6.51 14.58 3.57
N LEU A 168 6.13 13.29 3.58
CA LEU A 168 7.01 12.19 3.98
C LEU A 168 8.27 12.14 3.10
N GLU A 169 8.11 12.22 1.78
CA GLU A 169 9.21 12.23 0.83
C GLU A 169 10.15 13.42 1.01
N ILE A 170 9.59 14.62 1.21
CA ILE A 170 10.36 15.85 1.39
C ILE A 170 11.14 15.81 2.71
N THR A 171 10.58 15.24 3.77
CA THR A 171 11.23 15.11 5.07
C THR A 171 12.07 13.83 5.20
N LEU A 172 12.18 13.05 4.13
CA LEU A 172 12.89 11.76 4.06
C LEU A 172 12.44 10.76 5.14
N GLN A 173 11.16 10.82 5.53
CA GLN A 173 10.56 9.86 6.44
C GLN A 173 10.21 8.56 5.69
N PRO A 174 10.33 7.39 6.34
CA PRO A 174 9.91 6.14 5.72
C PRO A 174 8.39 6.11 5.54
N ILE A 175 7.92 5.60 4.41
CA ILE A 175 6.51 5.30 4.19
C ILE A 175 6.26 3.90 4.74
N SER A 176 5.67 3.81 5.91
CA SER A 176 5.44 2.57 6.64
C SER A 176 3.95 2.31 6.82
N ASN A 177 3.52 1.08 6.60
CA ASN A 177 2.12 0.68 6.84
C ASN A 177 1.72 0.69 8.32
N SER A 178 2.69 0.66 9.24
CA SER A 178 2.43 0.59 10.69
C SER A 178 2.55 1.92 11.41
N HIS A 179 3.10 2.95 10.75
CA HIS A 179 3.38 4.27 11.33
C HIS A 179 3.07 5.39 10.33
N PHE A 180 2.13 5.15 9.42
CA PHE A 180 1.81 6.13 8.37
C PHE A 180 1.25 7.42 8.96
N ILE A 181 0.28 7.32 9.87
CA ILE A 181 -0.40 8.49 10.46
C ILE A 181 0.57 9.29 11.30
N GLU A 182 1.32 8.64 12.20
CA GLU A 182 2.34 9.27 13.04
C GLU A 182 3.36 10.04 12.18
N LYS A 183 3.92 9.36 11.18
CA LYS A 183 4.96 9.97 10.33
C LYS A 183 4.40 11.05 9.40
N ALA A 184 3.17 10.89 8.90
CA ALA A 184 2.51 11.90 8.10
C ALA A 184 2.18 13.16 8.91
N GLU A 185 1.77 13.02 10.19
CA GLU A 185 1.56 14.15 11.09
C GLU A 185 2.87 14.91 11.34
N GLU A 186 3.94 14.20 11.75
CA GLU A 186 5.26 14.79 11.95
C GLU A 186 5.78 15.54 10.71
N ALA A 187 5.65 14.92 9.54
CA ALA A 187 6.09 15.51 8.27
C ALA A 187 5.24 16.75 7.88
N ALA A 188 3.93 16.65 8.07
CA ALA A 188 3.01 17.75 7.81
C ALA A 188 3.28 18.95 8.75
N GLU A 189 3.54 18.71 10.03
CA GLU A 189 3.90 19.77 11.00
C GLU A 189 5.22 20.47 10.61
N LYS A 190 6.27 19.70 10.27
CA LYS A 190 7.56 20.25 9.83
C LYS A 190 7.46 21.17 8.61
N LEU A 191 6.49 20.91 7.73
CA LEU A 191 6.30 21.68 6.50
C LEU A 191 5.17 22.71 6.57
N GLY A 192 4.49 22.88 7.71
CA GLY A 192 3.35 23.79 7.88
C GLY A 192 2.09 23.37 7.12
N LEU A 193 1.86 22.06 7.03
CA LEU A 193 0.76 21.42 6.29
C LEU A 193 -0.21 20.67 7.23
N ARG A 194 -0.25 21.04 8.52
CA ARG A 194 -1.10 20.37 9.52
C ARG A 194 -2.59 20.38 9.14
N ASP A 195 -3.04 21.42 8.47
CA ASP A 195 -4.42 21.51 7.96
C ASP A 195 -4.73 20.42 6.93
N VAL A 196 -3.78 20.07 6.06
CA VAL A 196 -3.95 18.97 5.09
C VAL A 196 -4.06 17.61 5.80
N PHE A 197 -3.24 17.38 6.82
CA PHE A 197 -3.31 16.18 7.65
C PHE A 197 -4.65 16.10 8.40
N THR A 198 -5.11 17.19 9.01
CA THR A 198 -6.40 17.25 9.69
C THR A 198 -7.56 16.95 8.74
N ASP A 199 -7.56 17.51 7.54
CA ASP A 199 -8.57 17.26 6.52
C ASP A 199 -8.56 15.80 6.05
N PHE A 200 -7.40 15.13 6.01
CA PHE A 200 -7.30 13.69 5.75
C PHE A 200 -7.96 12.89 6.89
N MET A 201 -7.57 13.12 8.14
CA MET A 201 -8.10 12.42 9.29
C MET A 201 -9.62 12.54 9.40
N GLU A 202 -10.18 13.74 9.12
CA GLU A 202 -11.62 13.97 9.09
C GLU A 202 -12.29 13.23 7.93
N THR A 203 -11.71 13.30 6.71
CA THR A 203 -12.29 12.68 5.52
C THR A 203 -12.31 11.17 5.61
N ALA A 204 -11.23 10.58 6.12
CA ALA A 204 -11.12 9.14 6.39
C ALA A 204 -11.98 8.70 7.58
N GLY A 205 -12.31 9.60 8.52
CA GLY A 205 -13.00 9.25 9.75
C GLY A 205 -12.09 8.59 10.80
N LEU A 206 -10.77 8.82 10.68
CA LEU A 206 -9.78 8.20 11.56
C LEU A 206 -9.62 8.91 12.91
N ASN A 207 -10.09 10.15 13.02
CA ASN A 207 -10.04 10.96 14.24
C ASN A 207 -10.98 10.47 15.37
N VAL A 208 -11.92 9.57 15.06
CA VAL A 208 -12.89 9.01 16.03
C VAL A 208 -12.67 7.53 16.30
N VAL A 209 -11.58 6.95 15.81
CA VAL A 209 -11.30 5.52 15.98
C VAL A 209 -10.80 5.26 17.41
N ASP A 210 -11.56 4.50 18.15
CA ASP A 210 -11.19 3.94 19.44
C ASP A 210 -10.83 2.44 19.33
N ARG A 211 -10.52 1.84 20.47
CA ARG A 211 -10.19 0.41 20.55
C ARG A 211 -11.32 -0.49 20.01
N ALA A 212 -12.56 -0.20 20.40
CA ALA A 212 -13.70 -1.04 20.04
C ALA A 212 -13.93 -1.05 18.54
N LEU A 213 -13.82 0.13 17.89
CA LEU A 213 -13.95 0.27 16.43
C LEU A 213 -12.79 -0.38 15.69
N ALA A 214 -11.55 -0.25 16.18
CA ALA A 214 -10.39 -0.90 15.56
C ALA A 214 -10.49 -2.44 15.63
N GLU A 215 -10.95 -2.99 16.78
CA GLU A 215 -11.21 -4.42 16.91
C GLU A 215 -12.38 -4.88 16.03
N GLU A 216 -13.44 -4.08 15.90
CA GLU A 216 -14.55 -4.36 14.98
C GLU A 216 -14.07 -4.43 13.53
N LYS A 217 -13.28 -3.45 13.08
CA LYS A 217 -12.69 -3.45 11.73
C LYS A 217 -11.83 -4.69 11.48
N SER A 218 -11.05 -5.14 12.46
CA SER A 218 -10.27 -6.39 12.35
C SER A 218 -11.17 -7.61 12.16
N ARG A 219 -12.29 -7.71 12.89
CA ARG A 219 -13.28 -8.79 12.72
C ARG A 219 -13.98 -8.73 11.36
N LEU A 220 -14.35 -7.53 10.91
CA LEU A 220 -14.97 -7.32 9.60
C LEU A 220 -14.01 -7.69 8.46
N PHE A 221 -12.73 -7.28 8.56
CA PHE A 221 -11.70 -7.62 7.58
C PHE A 221 -11.59 -9.14 7.42
N LYS A 222 -11.48 -9.86 8.55
CA LYS A 222 -11.40 -11.33 8.53
C LYS A 222 -12.63 -11.97 7.90
N SER A 223 -13.83 -11.54 8.30
CA SER A 223 -15.09 -12.08 7.76
C SER A 223 -15.21 -11.86 6.25
N LEU A 224 -14.90 -10.65 5.78
CA LEU A 224 -14.90 -10.31 4.36
C LEU A 224 -13.85 -11.11 3.58
N TRP A 225 -12.65 -11.25 4.14
CA TRP A 225 -11.61 -12.05 3.54
C TRP A 225 -12.05 -13.51 3.38
N ASP A 226 -12.63 -14.11 4.42
CA ASP A 226 -13.11 -15.50 4.39
C ASP A 226 -14.16 -15.70 3.28
N GLU A 227 -15.14 -14.77 3.14
CA GLU A 227 -16.17 -14.81 2.10
C GLU A 227 -15.57 -14.67 0.69
N MET A 228 -14.70 -13.67 0.48
CA MET A 228 -14.07 -13.43 -0.81
C MET A 228 -13.09 -14.55 -1.20
N HIS A 229 -12.36 -15.10 -0.24
CA HIS A 229 -11.44 -16.23 -0.46
C HIS A 229 -12.16 -17.47 -0.99
N LEU A 230 -13.36 -17.77 -0.49
CA LEU A 230 -14.18 -18.87 -1.01
C LEU A 230 -14.50 -18.67 -2.50
N VAL A 231 -14.87 -17.45 -2.91
CA VAL A 231 -15.14 -17.13 -4.32
C VAL A 231 -13.88 -17.29 -5.18
N VAL A 232 -12.74 -16.76 -4.71
CA VAL A 232 -11.45 -16.89 -5.42
C VAL A 232 -11.06 -18.35 -5.59
N LYS A 233 -11.23 -19.18 -4.56
CA LYS A 233 -10.94 -20.62 -4.59
C LYS A 233 -11.86 -21.37 -5.56
N GLN A 234 -13.15 -21.04 -5.57
CA GLN A 234 -14.14 -21.65 -6.50
C GLN A 234 -13.82 -21.33 -7.95
N HIS A 235 -13.22 -20.15 -8.23
CA HIS A 235 -12.88 -19.68 -9.57
C HIS A 235 -11.39 -19.70 -9.89
N SER A 236 -10.63 -20.64 -9.29
CA SER A 236 -9.18 -20.79 -9.47
C SER A 236 -8.73 -20.84 -10.94
N GLN A 237 -9.49 -21.49 -11.81
CA GLN A 237 -9.19 -21.53 -13.25
C GLN A 237 -9.30 -20.16 -13.93
N THR A 238 -10.22 -19.31 -13.50
CA THR A 238 -10.33 -17.92 -13.97
C THR A 238 -9.14 -17.10 -13.48
N VAL A 239 -8.73 -17.30 -12.24
CA VAL A 239 -7.54 -16.67 -11.66
C VAL A 239 -6.28 -17.03 -12.45
N GLU A 240 -6.09 -18.31 -12.81
CA GLU A 240 -4.91 -18.73 -13.59
C GLU A 240 -4.86 -18.11 -15.00
N LYS A 241 -6.00 -17.80 -15.59
CA LYS A 241 -6.12 -17.14 -16.90
C LYS A 241 -6.16 -15.62 -16.83
N ALA A 242 -6.12 -15.03 -15.64
CA ALA A 242 -6.20 -13.59 -15.44
C ALA A 242 -4.96 -12.86 -16.03
N PRO A 243 -5.09 -11.59 -16.42
CA PRO A 243 -3.95 -10.75 -16.72
C PRO A 243 -2.95 -10.72 -15.58
N PHE A 244 -1.67 -10.54 -15.89
CA PHE A 244 -0.56 -10.70 -14.95
C PHE A 244 -0.80 -9.98 -13.60
N LYS A 245 -1.10 -8.67 -13.61
CA LYS A 245 -1.37 -7.91 -12.36
C LYS A 245 -2.55 -8.46 -11.56
N ALA A 246 -3.67 -8.76 -12.21
CA ALA A 246 -4.83 -9.29 -11.51
C ALA A 246 -4.54 -10.68 -10.92
N LYS A 247 -3.82 -11.55 -11.67
CA LYS A 247 -3.43 -12.88 -11.22
C LYS A 247 -2.52 -12.82 -10.00
N THR A 248 -1.45 -12.03 -10.06
CA THR A 248 -0.47 -11.92 -8.98
C THR A 248 -1.09 -11.30 -7.74
N SER A 249 -1.90 -10.24 -7.88
CA SER A 249 -2.63 -9.62 -6.78
C SER A 249 -3.64 -10.56 -6.14
N LEU A 250 -4.43 -11.33 -6.92
CA LEU A 250 -5.35 -12.32 -6.37
C LEU A 250 -4.61 -13.41 -5.58
N LYS A 251 -3.48 -13.91 -6.10
CA LYS A 251 -2.66 -14.90 -5.39
C LYS A 251 -2.06 -14.35 -4.10
N TYR A 252 -1.65 -13.10 -4.09
CA TYR A 252 -1.07 -12.45 -2.92
C TYR A 252 -2.13 -12.17 -1.84
N TYR A 253 -3.18 -11.42 -2.17
CA TYR A 253 -4.20 -11.00 -1.20
C TYR A 253 -5.03 -12.16 -0.64
N PHE A 254 -5.26 -13.20 -1.43
CA PHE A 254 -6.06 -14.36 -0.99
C PHE A 254 -5.22 -15.56 -0.54
N ASN A 255 -3.95 -15.32 -0.19
CA ASN A 255 -3.09 -16.26 0.52
C ASN A 255 -3.41 -16.23 2.03
N SER A 256 -3.58 -17.39 2.66
CA SER A 256 -3.90 -17.48 4.09
C SER A 256 -2.82 -16.87 4.99
N ALA A 257 -1.55 -16.96 4.61
CA ALA A 257 -0.45 -16.32 5.34
C ALA A 257 -0.51 -14.78 5.24
N PHE A 258 -0.99 -14.23 4.10
CA PHE A 258 -1.25 -12.80 3.99
C PHE A 258 -2.28 -12.34 5.02
N MET A 259 -3.44 -13.00 5.07
CA MET A 259 -4.50 -12.67 6.02
C MET A 259 -4.02 -12.77 7.48
N GLN A 260 -3.26 -13.83 7.82
CA GLN A 260 -2.68 -13.98 9.16
C GLN A 260 -1.74 -12.80 9.49
N GLY A 261 -0.88 -12.39 8.56
CA GLY A 261 0.01 -11.25 8.72
C GLY A 261 -0.74 -9.94 8.96
N VAL A 262 -1.81 -9.68 8.18
CA VAL A 262 -2.64 -8.49 8.34
C VAL A 262 -3.27 -8.43 9.72
N ILE A 263 -3.88 -9.53 10.19
CA ILE A 263 -4.53 -9.57 11.50
C ILE A 263 -3.51 -9.45 12.65
N LEU A 264 -2.35 -10.12 12.54
CA LEU A 264 -1.29 -10.00 13.54
C LEU A 264 -0.78 -8.56 13.67
N ARG A 265 -0.56 -7.89 12.55
CA ARG A 265 -0.12 -6.48 12.52
C ARG A 265 -1.18 -5.56 13.11
N ALA A 266 -2.43 -5.65 12.66
CA ALA A 266 -3.54 -4.86 13.21
C ALA A 266 -3.71 -5.08 14.71
N THR A 267 -3.64 -6.34 15.19
CA THR A 267 -3.71 -6.66 16.62
C THR A 267 -2.55 -6.04 17.40
N SER A 268 -1.33 -6.05 16.84
CA SER A 268 -0.17 -5.41 17.46
C SER A 268 -0.38 -3.91 17.64
N MET A 269 -0.90 -3.22 16.61
CA MET A 269 -1.23 -1.79 16.68
C MET A 269 -2.32 -1.49 17.71
N VAL A 270 -3.38 -2.31 17.78
CA VAL A 270 -4.43 -2.17 18.80
C VAL A 270 -3.87 -2.34 20.20
N ASN A 271 -2.97 -3.31 20.41
CA ASN A 271 -2.32 -3.53 21.71
C ASN A 271 -1.34 -2.40 22.09
N SER A 272 -0.78 -1.70 21.10
CA SER A 272 0.05 -0.51 21.30
C SER A 272 -0.74 0.80 21.35
N GLU A 273 -2.09 0.71 21.40
CA GLU A 273 -3.02 1.85 21.48
C GLU A 273 -2.97 2.79 20.26
N THR A 274 -2.41 2.33 19.12
CA THR A 274 -2.37 3.08 17.86
C THR A 274 -3.58 2.73 16.97
N TYR A 275 -4.78 3.03 17.47
CA TYR A 275 -6.05 2.57 16.87
C TYR A 275 -6.31 3.14 15.48
N ALA A 276 -5.98 4.42 15.25
CA ALA A 276 -6.11 5.05 13.94
C ALA A 276 -5.17 4.40 12.90
N GLU A 277 -3.93 4.04 13.29
CA GLU A 277 -3.00 3.29 12.42
C GLU A 277 -3.57 1.92 12.04
N ALA A 278 -4.13 1.20 13.03
CA ALA A 278 -4.74 -0.11 12.79
C ALA A 278 -5.91 -0.01 11.81
N ALA A 279 -6.78 0.98 11.98
CA ALA A 279 -7.92 1.22 11.09
C ALA A 279 -7.45 1.58 9.69
N HIS A 280 -6.56 2.56 9.56
CA HIS A 280 -5.99 2.99 8.27
C HIS A 280 -5.35 1.82 7.52
N TYR A 281 -4.51 1.04 8.19
CA TYR A 281 -3.84 -0.14 7.61
C TYR A 281 -4.85 -1.16 7.07
N LEU A 282 -5.91 -1.45 7.85
CA LEU A 282 -6.95 -2.38 7.42
C LEU A 282 -7.75 -1.84 6.23
N GLU A 283 -8.08 -0.55 6.22
CA GLU A 283 -8.85 0.10 5.17
C GLU A 283 -8.07 0.15 3.85
N ASP A 284 -6.80 0.60 3.86
CA ASP A 284 -5.95 0.68 2.66
C ASP A 284 -5.71 -0.73 2.08
N THR A 285 -5.36 -1.70 2.92
CA THR A 285 -5.20 -3.10 2.52
C THR A 285 -6.48 -3.67 1.93
N PHE A 286 -7.63 -3.39 2.55
CA PHE A 286 -8.91 -3.88 2.07
C PHE A 286 -9.32 -3.24 0.75
N LEU A 287 -9.07 -1.96 0.54
CA LEU A 287 -9.37 -1.28 -0.74
C LEU A 287 -8.63 -1.95 -1.90
N ALA A 288 -7.32 -2.21 -1.75
CA ALA A 288 -6.53 -2.88 -2.78
C ALA A 288 -7.04 -4.31 -3.07
N MET A 289 -7.42 -5.04 -2.01
CA MET A 289 -8.04 -6.36 -2.10
C MET A 289 -9.40 -6.30 -2.80
N LEU A 290 -10.23 -5.32 -2.46
CA LEU A 290 -11.59 -5.13 -3.01
C LEU A 290 -11.56 -4.80 -4.50
N GLU A 291 -10.65 -3.93 -4.95
CA GLU A 291 -10.49 -3.61 -6.37
C GLU A 291 -10.11 -4.86 -7.18
N THR A 292 -9.23 -5.68 -6.65
CA THR A 292 -8.80 -6.94 -7.28
C THR A 292 -9.92 -7.97 -7.30
N TYR A 293 -10.66 -8.10 -6.20
CA TYR A 293 -11.83 -8.98 -6.10
C TYR A 293 -12.95 -8.56 -7.07
N ALA A 294 -13.22 -7.25 -7.21
CA ALA A 294 -14.20 -6.72 -8.15
C ALA A 294 -13.90 -7.14 -9.58
N TRP A 295 -12.60 -7.16 -9.97
CA TRP A 295 -12.16 -7.67 -11.26
C TRP A 295 -12.56 -9.14 -11.46
N LEU A 296 -12.25 -10.01 -10.50
CA LEU A 296 -12.59 -11.43 -10.59
C LEU A 296 -14.11 -11.63 -10.69
N LYS A 297 -14.85 -11.00 -9.76
CA LYS A 297 -16.31 -11.14 -9.67
C LYS A 297 -16.98 -10.67 -10.94
N SER A 298 -16.58 -9.53 -11.51
CA SER A 298 -17.09 -9.02 -12.78
C SER A 298 -16.85 -9.98 -13.94
N THR A 299 -15.67 -10.59 -13.98
CA THR A 299 -15.29 -11.56 -15.01
C THR A 299 -16.18 -12.81 -14.92
N VAL A 300 -16.39 -13.31 -13.70
CA VAL A 300 -17.24 -14.49 -13.44
C VAL A 300 -18.71 -14.23 -13.77
N GLU A 301 -19.24 -13.10 -13.31
CA GLU A 301 -20.63 -12.71 -13.52
C GLU A 301 -20.89 -12.13 -14.93
N LYS A 302 -19.85 -11.94 -15.73
CA LYS A 302 -19.90 -11.30 -17.05
C LYS A 302 -20.55 -9.91 -17.01
N GLN A 303 -20.26 -9.16 -15.96
CA GLN A 303 -20.74 -7.79 -15.74
C GLN A 303 -19.56 -6.81 -15.82
N SER A 304 -19.83 -5.58 -16.25
CA SER A 304 -18.82 -4.52 -16.23
C SER A 304 -18.68 -3.90 -14.83
N VAL A 305 -17.45 -3.59 -14.43
CA VAL A 305 -17.16 -2.79 -13.24
C VAL A 305 -16.81 -1.37 -13.64
N ASP A 306 -17.45 -0.41 -13.03
CA ASP A 306 -17.03 0.98 -13.07
C ASP A 306 -16.23 1.28 -11.79
N TYR A 307 -14.91 1.29 -11.91
CA TYR A 307 -14.00 1.59 -10.79
C TYR A 307 -14.12 3.03 -10.27
N THR A 308 -14.82 3.92 -10.96
CA THR A 308 -15.14 5.26 -10.43
C THR A 308 -16.32 5.24 -9.47
N THR A 309 -17.17 4.21 -9.55
CA THR A 309 -18.29 3.95 -8.63
C THR A 309 -18.16 2.57 -8.00
N LEU A 310 -16.99 2.31 -7.39
CA LEU A 310 -16.60 0.98 -6.88
C LEU A 310 -17.64 0.40 -5.91
N MET A 311 -18.09 1.19 -4.92
CA MET A 311 -19.05 0.68 -3.92
C MET A 311 -20.37 0.29 -4.52
N ARG A 312 -20.90 1.07 -5.47
CA ARG A 312 -22.10 0.71 -6.25
C ARG A 312 -21.84 -0.51 -7.13
N SER A 313 -20.66 -0.63 -7.74
CA SER A 313 -20.31 -1.80 -8.53
C SER A 313 -20.28 -3.06 -7.69
N ILE A 314 -19.72 -3.01 -6.47
CA ILE A 314 -19.74 -4.12 -5.51
C ILE A 314 -21.17 -4.45 -5.08
N GLU A 315 -21.99 -3.45 -4.78
CA GLU A 315 -23.43 -3.66 -4.47
C GLU A 315 -24.14 -4.44 -5.58
N ASN A 316 -23.87 -4.08 -6.83
CA ASN A 316 -24.45 -4.74 -8.00
C ASN A 316 -23.93 -6.17 -8.21
N LEU A 317 -22.62 -6.40 -8.02
CA LEU A 317 -22.00 -7.73 -8.13
C LEU A 317 -22.40 -8.67 -6.99
N GLU A 318 -22.70 -8.13 -5.82
CA GLU A 318 -23.02 -8.90 -4.61
C GLU A 318 -24.53 -8.87 -4.28
N LYS A 319 -25.40 -8.70 -5.26
CA LYS A 319 -26.87 -8.72 -5.05
C LYS A 319 -27.37 -9.99 -4.36
N ALA A 320 -26.74 -11.13 -4.61
CA ALA A 320 -27.06 -12.40 -3.97
C ALA A 320 -26.58 -12.48 -2.52
N ASN A 321 -25.54 -11.71 -2.15
CA ASN A 321 -24.98 -11.61 -0.79
C ASN A 321 -24.72 -10.15 -0.39
N PRO A 322 -25.76 -9.37 -0.08
CA PRO A 322 -25.61 -7.95 0.24
C PRO A 322 -24.72 -7.68 1.47
N ARG A 323 -24.46 -8.70 2.31
CA ARG A 323 -23.57 -8.58 3.49
C ARG A 323 -22.16 -8.16 3.11
N VAL A 324 -21.64 -8.64 1.96
CA VAL A 324 -20.30 -8.25 1.49
C VAL A 324 -20.23 -6.73 1.30
N HIS A 325 -21.17 -6.14 0.58
CA HIS A 325 -21.22 -4.68 0.38
C HIS A 325 -21.40 -3.93 1.70
N GLN A 326 -22.35 -4.36 2.56
CA GLN A 326 -22.62 -3.71 3.83
C GLN A 326 -21.40 -3.76 4.78
N ASN A 327 -20.76 -4.92 4.89
CA ASN A 327 -19.56 -5.09 5.72
C ASN A 327 -18.36 -4.33 5.16
N ALA A 328 -18.20 -4.28 3.82
CA ALA A 328 -17.18 -3.47 3.17
C ALA A 328 -17.39 -1.97 3.46
N ALA A 329 -18.62 -1.47 3.37
CA ALA A 329 -18.94 -0.08 3.72
C ALA A 329 -18.65 0.23 5.20
N LYS A 330 -18.96 -0.70 6.13
CA LYS A 330 -18.62 -0.56 7.55
C LYS A 330 -17.12 -0.56 7.80
N LEU A 331 -16.38 -1.51 7.22
CA LEU A 331 -14.93 -1.60 7.34
C LEU A 331 -14.26 -0.30 6.87
N LEU A 332 -14.69 0.23 5.74
CA LEU A 332 -14.16 1.45 5.14
C LEU A 332 -14.72 2.75 5.78
N GLY A 333 -15.47 2.65 6.88
CA GLY A 333 -16.01 3.81 7.59
C GLY A 333 -17.02 4.65 6.80
N LEU A 334 -17.77 4.03 5.86
CA LEU A 334 -18.62 4.76 4.90
C LEU A 334 -20.11 4.79 5.28
N THR A 335 -20.52 4.20 6.40
CA THR A 335 -21.93 3.94 6.73
C THR A 335 -22.73 5.17 7.17
N GLU A 336 -22.09 6.22 7.66
CA GLU A 336 -22.76 7.40 8.22
C GLU A 336 -22.37 8.68 7.49
N VAL A 337 -22.75 8.78 6.22
CA VAL A 337 -22.32 9.91 5.40
C VAL A 337 -23.51 10.67 4.81
N GLU A 338 -23.75 11.88 5.33
CA GLU A 338 -24.67 12.82 4.71
C GLU A 338 -24.15 13.28 3.35
N LYS A 339 -25.03 13.28 2.33
CA LYS A 339 -24.67 13.67 0.94
C LYS A 339 -24.03 15.06 0.85
N ALA A 340 -24.56 16.05 1.58
CA ALA A 340 -24.04 17.41 1.59
C ALA A 340 -22.60 17.47 2.14
N LYS A 341 -22.31 16.66 3.15
CA LYS A 341 -20.97 16.57 3.75
C LYS A 341 -19.95 15.95 2.78
N VAL A 342 -20.36 14.95 1.97
CA VAL A 342 -19.45 14.34 0.98
C VAL A 342 -18.99 15.35 -0.07
N ASP A 343 -19.89 16.18 -0.58
CA ASP A 343 -19.52 17.23 -1.54
C ASP A 343 -18.48 18.19 -0.94
N GLU A 344 -18.62 18.55 0.33
CA GLU A 344 -17.65 19.37 1.04
C GLU A 344 -16.29 18.67 1.18
N LEU A 345 -16.27 17.39 1.57
CA LEU A 345 -15.03 16.60 1.71
C LEU A 345 -14.28 16.47 0.37
N VAL A 346 -14.99 16.22 -0.73
CA VAL A 346 -14.39 16.17 -2.08
C VAL A 346 -13.81 17.55 -2.47
N LYS A 347 -14.50 18.65 -2.15
CA LYS A 347 -13.99 20.00 -2.38
C LYS A 347 -12.75 20.32 -1.53
N LYS A 348 -12.72 19.86 -0.28
CA LYS A 348 -11.54 19.98 0.60
C LYS A 348 -10.34 19.21 0.02
N ALA A 349 -10.54 17.94 -0.36
CA ALA A 349 -9.51 17.14 -0.99
C ALA A 349 -8.95 17.83 -2.25
N LYS A 350 -9.81 18.31 -3.12
CA LYS A 350 -9.41 19.03 -4.34
C LYS A 350 -8.55 20.28 -4.03
N ARG A 351 -8.93 21.10 -3.05
CA ARG A 351 -8.16 22.29 -2.64
C ARG A 351 -6.76 21.91 -2.17
N ASN A 352 -6.65 20.92 -1.30
CA ASN A 352 -5.39 20.47 -0.73
C ASN A 352 -4.44 19.89 -1.81
N ILE A 353 -4.97 19.06 -2.71
CA ILE A 353 -4.19 18.48 -3.81
C ILE A 353 -3.67 19.56 -4.75
N ILE A 354 -4.50 20.52 -5.13
CA ILE A 354 -4.09 21.65 -5.99
C ILE A 354 -3.02 22.49 -5.29
N ARG A 355 -3.19 22.77 -3.98
CA ARG A 355 -2.22 23.53 -3.17
C ARG A 355 -0.87 22.82 -3.13
N LEU A 356 -0.83 21.55 -2.69
CA LEU A 356 0.43 20.81 -2.58
C LEU A 356 1.12 20.65 -3.92
N ARG A 357 0.38 20.39 -5.00
CA ARG A 357 0.95 20.33 -6.36
C ARG A 357 1.69 21.62 -6.72
N ARG A 358 1.13 22.79 -6.39
CA ARG A 358 1.74 24.09 -6.68
C ARG A 358 2.94 24.39 -5.78
N GLU A 359 2.84 24.06 -4.50
CA GLU A 359 3.85 24.38 -3.50
C GLU A 359 5.01 23.39 -3.45
N ARG A 360 4.83 22.16 -3.96
CA ARG A 360 5.76 21.04 -3.86
C ARG A 360 7.21 21.40 -4.19
N LYS A 361 7.47 21.98 -5.36
CA LYS A 361 8.84 22.32 -5.79
C LYS A 361 9.50 23.33 -4.85
N ARG A 362 8.73 24.29 -4.36
CA ARG A 362 9.21 25.27 -3.37
C ARG A 362 9.55 24.59 -2.04
N LEU A 363 8.68 23.71 -1.56
CA LEU A 363 8.90 22.95 -0.31
C LEU A 363 10.16 22.06 -0.41
N ILE A 364 10.34 21.32 -1.52
CA ILE A 364 11.54 20.53 -1.78
C ILE A 364 12.79 21.42 -1.70
N LYS A 365 12.82 22.51 -2.48
CA LYS A 365 13.97 23.40 -2.51
C LYS A 365 14.26 24.02 -1.13
N THR A 366 13.23 24.47 -0.41
CA THR A 366 13.42 25.12 0.89
C THR A 366 13.89 24.14 1.96
N HIS A 367 13.43 22.90 1.94
CA HIS A 367 13.75 21.90 2.98
C HIS A 367 15.08 21.20 2.71
N LEU A 368 15.33 20.72 1.49
CA LEU A 368 16.52 19.94 1.16
C LEU A 368 17.76 20.77 0.82
N SER A 369 17.62 22.06 0.45
CA SER A 369 18.80 22.95 0.25
C SER A 369 19.42 23.44 1.57
N LYS A 370 18.80 23.14 2.71
CA LYS A 370 19.29 23.49 4.06
C LYS A 370 19.95 22.31 4.79
N SER A 371 19.86 21.11 4.22
CA SER A 371 20.50 19.88 4.68
C SER A 371 21.77 19.62 3.89
#